data_aa5d908042f009c2baa84c99855170de
#
_entry.id   aa5d908042f009c2baa84c99855170de
#
_cell.length_a   1.000
_cell.length_b   1.000
_cell.length_c   1.000
_cell.angle_alpha   90.00
_cell.angle_beta   90.00
_cell.angle_gamma   90.00
#
_symmetry.space_group_name_H-M   'P 1'
#
loop_
_entity.id
_entity.type
_entity.pdbx_description
1 polymer ?
#
loop_
_entity_poly.entity_id
_entity_poly.type
_entity_poly.pdbx_seq_one_letter_code
_entity_poly.pdbx_strand_id
1 'polypeptide(L)'
;MNKTNTRAMVETAFVSAIGVMLGAISVYVPGFAFLAFLVTPAAIGIIGTKWGRKYSISAAVITTFLSVVLFGPWNGLAVGLFSVVGVGVGEGNRLSLGTIKRLLLPSIAMFIAVLVSLISQVYISGIDLSMIDTQITEQARTLAEQALQTNPNMTQEQADLFLERMNKLTASLKDMFFVAVAIAAVAYSYRSEER
;
A
#
# COMPACT_ATOMS: atom_id res chain seq x y z
N MET A 1 -13.92 -5.56 33.44
CA MET A 1 -13.07 -5.34 32.24
C MET A 1 -11.61 -5.42 32.66
N ASN A 2 -10.81 -6.28 32.05
CA ASN A 2 -9.42 -6.51 32.47
C ASN A 2 -8.57 -5.30 32.09
N LYS A 3 -7.78 -4.71 33.02
CA LYS A 3 -6.95 -3.49 32.79
C LYS A 3 -6.05 -3.57 31.54
N THR A 4 -5.57 -4.79 31.23
CA THR A 4 -4.77 -5.08 30.02
C THR A 4 -5.56 -4.88 28.72
N ASN A 5 -6.84 -5.28 28.68
CA ASN A 5 -7.68 -5.12 27.49
C ASN A 5 -8.00 -3.64 27.21
N THR A 6 -8.28 -2.86 28.26
CA THR A 6 -8.54 -1.42 28.11
C THR A 6 -7.32 -0.68 27.55
N ARG A 7 -6.12 -0.98 28.06
CA ARG A 7 -4.88 -0.38 27.57
C ARG A 7 -4.62 -0.75 26.10
N ALA A 8 -4.83 -2.02 25.73
CA ALA A 8 -4.67 -2.47 24.34
C ALA A 8 -5.63 -1.74 23.40
N MET A 9 -6.89 -1.53 23.81
CA MET A 9 -7.89 -0.79 23.02
C MET A 9 -7.50 0.68 22.85
N VAL A 10 -7.03 1.33 23.89
CA VAL A 10 -6.60 2.74 23.82
C VAL A 10 -5.38 2.90 22.90
N GLU A 11 -4.38 2.04 23.06
CA GLU A 11 -3.20 2.08 22.18
C GLU A 11 -3.59 1.78 20.72
N THR A 12 -4.52 0.86 20.48
CA THR A 12 -5.06 0.57 19.14
C THR A 12 -5.75 1.79 18.53
N ALA A 13 -6.61 2.45 19.30
CA ALA A 13 -7.30 3.66 18.85
C ALA A 13 -6.32 4.80 18.52
N PHE A 14 -5.30 4.98 19.36
CA PHE A 14 -4.26 5.98 19.16
C PHE A 14 -3.46 5.74 17.89
N VAL A 15 -3.04 4.48 17.65
CA VAL A 15 -2.32 4.10 16.43
C VAL A 15 -3.21 4.24 15.18
N SER A 16 -4.51 3.92 15.30
CA SER A 16 -5.44 4.16 14.20
C SER A 16 -5.55 5.64 13.85
N ALA A 17 -5.61 6.52 14.86
CA ALA A 17 -5.63 7.96 14.66
C ALA A 17 -4.34 8.46 13.96
N ILE A 18 -3.17 7.96 14.36
CA ILE A 18 -1.90 8.26 13.68
C ILE A 18 -1.95 7.81 12.21
N GLY A 19 -2.46 6.61 11.94
CA GLY A 19 -2.61 6.09 10.57
C GLY A 19 -3.50 7.00 9.71
N VAL A 20 -4.61 7.48 10.26
CA VAL A 20 -5.51 8.43 9.58
C VAL A 20 -4.82 9.78 9.35
N MET A 21 -4.09 10.31 10.35
CA MET A 21 -3.34 11.56 10.19
C MET A 21 -2.27 11.48 9.11
N LEU A 22 -1.54 10.36 9.05
CA LEU A 22 -0.56 10.11 7.98
C LEU A 22 -1.23 9.98 6.62
N GLY A 23 -2.41 9.36 6.58
CA GLY A 23 -3.28 9.32 5.39
C GLY A 23 -3.65 10.74 4.94
N ALA A 24 -4.06 11.62 5.85
CA ALA A 24 -4.34 13.02 5.55
C ALA A 24 -3.11 13.73 4.95
N ILE A 25 -1.95 13.56 5.58
CA ILE A 25 -0.70 14.15 5.08
C ILE A 25 -0.40 13.65 3.67
N SER A 26 -0.57 12.35 3.41
CA SER A 26 -0.30 11.77 2.09
C SER A 26 -1.22 12.30 0.98
N VAL A 27 -2.46 12.66 1.33
CA VAL A 27 -3.46 13.18 0.39
C VAL A 27 -3.27 14.67 0.12
N TYR A 28 -3.00 15.45 1.17
CA TYR A 28 -3.01 16.91 1.08
C TYR A 28 -1.62 17.54 0.92
N VAL A 29 -0.55 16.81 1.22
CA VAL A 29 0.83 17.33 1.12
C VAL A 29 1.60 16.54 0.06
N PRO A 30 1.79 17.11 -1.16
CA PRO A 30 2.56 16.47 -2.21
C PRO A 30 3.96 16.06 -1.74
N GLY A 31 4.40 14.86 -2.12
CA GLY A 31 5.72 14.35 -1.77
C GLY A 31 5.81 13.64 -0.39
N PHE A 32 4.80 13.76 0.47
CA PHE A 32 4.80 13.11 1.78
C PHE A 32 4.09 11.75 1.82
N ALA A 33 3.55 11.28 0.70
CA ALA A 33 2.89 9.97 0.60
C ALA A 33 3.79 8.81 1.06
N PHE A 34 5.11 8.91 0.87
CA PHE A 34 6.06 7.90 1.31
C PHE A 34 6.10 7.72 2.84
N LEU A 35 5.83 8.80 3.61
CA LEU A 35 5.75 8.69 5.08
C LEU A 35 4.57 7.83 5.52
N ALA A 36 3.40 8.01 4.89
CA ALA A 36 2.25 7.17 5.18
C ALA A 36 2.53 5.71 4.81
N PHE A 37 3.19 5.49 3.67
CA PHE A 37 3.60 4.16 3.23
C PHE A 37 4.53 3.44 4.21
N LEU A 38 5.48 4.16 4.80
CA LEU A 38 6.46 3.60 5.75
C LEU A 38 5.93 3.48 7.18
N VAL A 39 5.33 4.55 7.67
CA VAL A 39 5.00 4.69 9.11
C VAL A 39 3.70 3.96 9.46
N THR A 40 2.69 3.99 8.60
CA THR A 40 1.41 3.31 8.88
C THR A 40 1.57 1.80 9.09
N PRO A 41 2.24 1.05 8.20
CA PRO A 41 2.49 -0.37 8.42
C PRO A 41 3.32 -0.65 9.67
N ALA A 42 4.34 0.18 9.95
CA ALA A 42 5.18 0.03 11.13
C ALA A 42 4.38 0.22 12.43
N ALA A 43 3.56 1.25 12.51
CA ALA A 43 2.74 1.55 13.67
C ALA A 43 1.72 0.43 13.96
N ILE A 44 1.02 -0.05 12.94
CA ILE A 44 0.06 -1.16 13.07
C ILE A 44 0.79 -2.47 13.39
N GLY A 45 1.97 -2.69 12.81
CA GLY A 45 2.84 -3.83 13.10
C GLY A 45 3.27 -3.89 14.56
N ILE A 46 3.60 -2.75 15.18
CA ILE A 46 3.93 -2.64 16.61
C ILE A 46 2.74 -3.10 17.46
N ILE A 47 1.53 -2.66 17.15
CA ILE A 47 0.31 -3.12 17.86
C ILE A 47 0.14 -4.62 17.72
N GLY A 48 0.32 -5.16 16.52
CA GLY A 48 0.23 -6.60 16.25
C GLY A 48 1.23 -7.43 17.06
N THR A 49 2.47 -6.95 17.14
CA THR A 49 3.53 -7.61 17.92
C THR A 49 3.24 -7.55 19.42
N LYS A 50 2.76 -6.40 19.93
CA LYS A 50 2.56 -6.16 21.35
C LYS A 50 1.28 -6.76 21.91
N TRP A 51 0.15 -6.61 21.20
CA TRP A 51 -1.19 -6.95 21.68
C TRP A 51 -1.84 -8.11 20.90
N GLY A 52 -1.20 -8.53 19.83
CA GLY A 52 -1.63 -9.65 19.00
C GLY A 52 -2.51 -9.27 17.81
N ARG A 53 -2.77 -10.28 16.98
CA ARG A 53 -3.45 -10.17 15.68
C ARG A 53 -4.79 -9.43 15.74
N LYS A 54 -5.59 -9.70 16.77
CA LYS A 54 -6.92 -9.11 16.93
C LYS A 54 -6.86 -7.58 16.96
N TYR A 55 -5.90 -7.02 17.68
CA TYR A 55 -5.76 -5.57 17.83
C TYR A 55 -5.15 -4.90 16.59
N SER A 56 -4.22 -5.56 15.91
CA SER A 56 -3.68 -5.02 14.64
C SER A 56 -4.73 -5.02 13.51
N ILE A 57 -5.56 -6.08 13.43
CA ILE A 57 -6.69 -6.10 12.49
C ILE A 57 -7.69 -5.00 12.84
N SER A 58 -8.03 -4.82 14.11
CA SER A 58 -8.93 -3.73 14.54
C SER A 58 -8.36 -2.37 14.18
N ALA A 59 -7.05 -2.14 14.41
CA ALA A 59 -6.39 -0.91 14.00
C ALA A 59 -6.49 -0.67 12.47
N ALA A 60 -6.21 -1.70 11.68
CA ALA A 60 -6.27 -1.61 10.22
C ALA A 60 -7.69 -1.29 9.73
N VAL A 61 -8.71 -1.97 10.28
CA VAL A 61 -10.12 -1.73 9.92
C VAL A 61 -10.55 -0.31 10.28
N ILE A 62 -10.24 0.15 11.51
CA ILE A 62 -10.59 1.50 11.96
C ILE A 62 -9.89 2.56 11.10
N THR A 63 -8.59 2.39 10.85
CA THR A 63 -7.81 3.31 10.01
C THR A 63 -8.40 3.37 8.60
N THR A 64 -8.69 2.22 7.99
CA THR A 64 -9.27 2.16 6.65
C THR A 64 -10.64 2.84 6.61
N PHE A 65 -11.52 2.48 7.53
CA PHE A 65 -12.88 3.03 7.58
C PHE A 65 -12.88 4.55 7.74
N LEU A 66 -12.12 5.07 8.71
CA LEU A 66 -12.02 6.50 8.93
C LEU A 66 -11.38 7.22 7.73
N SER A 67 -10.36 6.63 7.10
CA SER A 67 -9.74 7.21 5.92
C SER A 67 -10.70 7.25 4.72
N VAL A 68 -11.52 6.21 4.53
CA VAL A 68 -12.56 6.21 3.49
C VAL A 68 -13.60 7.30 3.72
N VAL A 69 -14.03 7.49 4.97
CA VAL A 69 -15.03 8.53 5.32
C VAL A 69 -14.45 9.94 5.14
N LEU A 70 -13.18 10.15 5.53
CA LEU A 70 -12.58 11.49 5.52
C LEU A 70 -11.98 11.91 4.17
N PHE A 71 -11.42 10.96 3.40
CA PHE A 71 -10.66 11.26 2.19
C PHE A 71 -11.29 10.68 0.93
N GLY A 72 -12.48 10.08 1.08
CA GLY A 72 -13.16 9.37 0.02
C GLY A 72 -12.67 7.93 -0.19
N PRO A 73 -13.45 7.13 -0.93
CA PRO A 73 -13.20 5.70 -1.07
C PRO A 73 -11.81 5.39 -1.65
N TRP A 74 -11.37 6.22 -2.56
CA TRP A 74 -10.12 6.00 -3.30
C TRP A 74 -8.88 6.14 -2.41
N ASN A 75 -8.72 7.31 -1.81
CA ASN A 75 -7.61 7.60 -0.92
C ASN A 75 -7.66 6.74 0.36
N GLY A 76 -8.87 6.52 0.88
CA GLY A 76 -9.08 5.70 2.06
C GLY A 76 -8.71 4.24 1.85
N LEU A 77 -9.02 3.66 0.68
CA LEU A 77 -8.59 2.31 0.33
C LEU A 77 -7.06 2.21 0.23
N ALA A 78 -6.38 3.22 -0.36
CA ALA A 78 -4.92 3.23 -0.41
C ALA A 78 -4.31 3.17 1.00
N VAL A 79 -4.80 3.97 1.96
CA VAL A 79 -4.37 3.93 3.36
C VAL A 79 -4.68 2.56 4.00
N GLY A 80 -5.84 1.98 3.65
CA GLY A 80 -6.25 0.66 4.10
C GLY A 80 -5.27 -0.43 3.66
N LEU A 81 -4.80 -0.38 2.43
CA LEU A 81 -3.83 -1.35 1.90
C LEU A 81 -2.51 -1.30 2.68
N PHE A 82 -2.00 -0.12 3.01
CA PHE A 82 -0.83 0.01 3.88
C PHE A 82 -1.09 -0.55 5.29
N SER A 83 -2.31 -0.38 5.78
CA SER A 83 -2.72 -0.93 7.08
C SER A 83 -2.69 -2.46 7.10
N VAL A 84 -3.12 -3.12 6.01
CA VAL A 84 -3.07 -4.58 5.85
C VAL A 84 -1.62 -5.10 5.85
N VAL A 85 -0.70 -4.38 5.18
CA VAL A 85 0.73 -4.71 5.24
C VAL A 85 1.23 -4.67 6.69
N GLY A 86 0.80 -3.68 7.47
CA GLY A 86 1.12 -3.56 8.90
C GLY A 86 0.66 -4.76 9.73
N VAL A 87 -0.52 -5.31 9.45
CA VAL A 87 -0.98 -6.56 10.09
C VAL A 87 -0.04 -7.70 9.76
N GLY A 88 0.42 -7.83 8.51
CA GLY A 88 1.38 -8.85 8.08
C GLY A 88 2.72 -8.72 8.81
N VAL A 89 3.24 -7.51 8.97
CA VAL A 89 4.47 -7.21 9.73
C VAL A 89 4.31 -7.62 11.20
N GLY A 90 3.20 -7.23 11.84
CA GLY A 90 2.92 -7.56 13.23
C GLY A 90 2.84 -9.06 13.48
N GLU A 91 2.15 -9.80 12.61
CA GLU A 91 2.02 -11.25 12.71
C GLU A 91 3.36 -11.96 12.46
N GLY A 92 4.13 -11.54 11.47
CA GLY A 92 5.46 -12.08 11.19
C GLY A 92 6.42 -11.94 12.37
N ASN A 93 6.38 -10.80 13.07
CA ASN A 93 7.18 -10.56 14.25
C ASN A 93 6.68 -11.37 15.46
N ARG A 94 5.37 -11.46 15.64
CA ARG A 94 4.75 -12.18 16.77
C ARG A 94 5.03 -13.68 16.75
N LEU A 95 4.99 -14.28 15.58
CA LEU A 95 5.20 -15.72 15.40
C LEU A 95 6.68 -16.14 15.50
N SER A 96 7.60 -15.21 15.79
CA SER A 96 9.04 -15.48 15.90
C SER A 96 9.59 -16.29 14.73
N LEU A 97 9.04 -16.07 13.54
CA LEU A 97 9.45 -16.75 12.33
C LEU A 97 10.88 -16.41 11.96
N GLY A 98 11.60 -17.35 11.38
CA GLY A 98 12.95 -17.08 10.84
C GLY A 98 12.91 -15.90 9.84
N THR A 99 14.04 -15.22 9.67
CA THR A 99 14.15 -13.95 8.93
C THR A 99 13.46 -13.97 7.58
N ILE A 100 13.60 -15.05 6.82
CA ILE A 100 12.98 -15.18 5.49
C ILE A 100 11.45 -15.23 5.58
N LYS A 101 10.90 -16.05 6.49
CA LYS A 101 9.44 -16.18 6.67
C LYS A 101 8.83 -14.89 7.24
N ARG A 102 9.57 -14.14 8.05
CA ARG A 102 9.16 -12.84 8.59
C ARG A 102 9.00 -11.78 7.49
N LEU A 103 9.85 -11.82 6.46
CA LEU A 103 9.74 -10.94 5.31
C LEU A 103 8.68 -11.40 4.30
N LEU A 104 8.43 -12.69 4.18
CA LEU A 104 7.43 -13.23 3.25
C LEU A 104 6.00 -12.77 3.58
N LEU A 105 5.61 -12.76 4.85
CA LEU A 105 4.26 -12.37 5.25
C LEU A 105 3.87 -10.94 4.82
N PRO A 106 4.64 -9.89 5.14
CA PRO A 106 4.34 -8.54 4.66
C PRO A 106 4.48 -8.41 3.15
N SER A 107 5.39 -9.15 2.51
CA SER A 107 5.53 -9.14 1.04
C SER A 107 4.29 -9.71 0.35
N ILE A 108 3.74 -10.82 0.85
CA ILE A 108 2.48 -11.39 0.35
C ILE A 108 1.32 -10.41 0.61
N ALA A 109 1.24 -9.82 1.81
CA ALA A 109 0.23 -8.83 2.13
C ALA A 109 0.32 -7.60 1.20
N MET A 110 1.53 -7.13 0.92
CA MET A 110 1.78 -6.04 -0.02
C MET A 110 1.37 -6.41 -1.45
N PHE A 111 1.70 -7.61 -1.90
CA PHE A 111 1.31 -8.10 -3.23
C PHE A 111 -0.21 -8.16 -3.38
N ILE A 112 -0.91 -8.74 -2.39
CA ILE A 112 -2.38 -8.78 -2.36
C ILE A 112 -2.95 -7.36 -2.34
N ALA A 113 -2.37 -6.46 -1.55
CA ALA A 113 -2.80 -5.08 -1.46
C ALA A 113 -2.69 -4.36 -2.82
N VAL A 114 -1.58 -4.52 -3.53
CA VAL A 114 -1.37 -3.96 -4.87
C VAL A 114 -2.38 -4.54 -5.87
N LEU A 115 -2.61 -5.86 -5.85
CA LEU A 115 -3.61 -6.50 -6.72
C LEU A 115 -5.02 -5.96 -6.46
N VAL A 116 -5.42 -5.87 -5.19
CA VAL A 116 -6.73 -5.32 -4.82
C VAL A 116 -6.85 -3.86 -5.25
N SER A 117 -5.79 -3.07 -5.11
CA SER A 117 -5.77 -1.68 -5.59
C SER A 117 -5.98 -1.59 -7.10
N LEU A 118 -5.24 -2.38 -7.87
CA LEU A 118 -5.35 -2.39 -9.33
C LEU A 118 -6.73 -2.85 -9.81
N ILE A 119 -7.26 -3.94 -9.23
CA ILE A 119 -8.59 -4.42 -9.54
C ILE A 119 -9.65 -3.36 -9.21
N SER A 120 -9.54 -2.73 -8.04
CA SER A 120 -10.44 -1.65 -7.64
C SER A 120 -10.36 -0.46 -8.59
N GLN A 121 -9.16 -0.11 -9.08
CA GLN A 121 -8.97 0.97 -10.06
C GLN A 121 -9.70 0.69 -11.37
N VAL A 122 -9.58 -0.51 -11.89
CA VAL A 122 -10.25 -0.90 -13.13
C VAL A 122 -11.77 -0.93 -12.97
N TYR A 123 -12.28 -1.56 -11.89
CA TYR A 123 -13.73 -1.75 -11.71
C TYR A 123 -14.47 -0.52 -11.20
N ILE A 124 -13.87 0.28 -10.33
CA ILE A 124 -14.56 1.42 -9.69
C ILE A 124 -14.40 2.69 -10.52
N SER A 125 -13.23 2.92 -11.10
CA SER A 125 -12.95 4.15 -11.85
C SER A 125 -13.25 4.02 -13.34
N GLY A 126 -13.50 2.79 -13.84
CA GLY A 126 -13.70 2.57 -15.27
C GLY A 126 -12.44 2.97 -16.09
N ILE A 127 -11.28 3.03 -15.43
CA ILE A 127 -10.03 3.44 -16.06
C ILE A 127 -9.63 2.33 -17.03
N ASP A 128 -9.53 2.67 -18.30
CA ASP A 128 -8.92 1.80 -19.29
C ASP A 128 -7.46 1.57 -18.93
N LEU A 129 -7.03 0.30 -18.92
CA LEU A 129 -5.65 -0.08 -18.63
C LEU A 129 -4.63 0.64 -19.52
N SER A 130 -5.04 1.06 -20.73
CA SER A 130 -4.23 1.88 -21.62
C SER A 130 -3.98 3.30 -21.08
N MET A 131 -4.88 3.84 -20.26
CA MET A 131 -4.70 5.15 -19.64
C MET A 131 -3.71 5.12 -18.47
N ILE A 132 -3.49 3.98 -17.84
CA ILE A 132 -2.54 3.85 -16.73
C ILE A 132 -1.12 4.16 -17.22
N ASP A 133 -0.73 3.67 -18.40
CA ASP A 133 0.57 3.96 -19.00
C ASP A 133 0.77 5.47 -19.22
N THR A 134 -0.27 6.12 -19.72
CA THR A 134 -0.24 7.57 -19.98
C THR A 134 -0.14 8.36 -18.68
N GLN A 135 -0.92 8.01 -17.66
CA GLN A 135 -0.91 8.69 -16.36
C GLN A 135 0.42 8.51 -15.62
N ILE A 136 1.01 7.30 -15.64
CA ILE A 136 2.32 7.07 -14.99
C ILE A 136 3.41 7.84 -15.72
N THR A 137 3.38 7.84 -17.05
CA THR A 137 4.36 8.58 -17.87
C THR A 137 4.25 10.08 -17.64
N GLU A 138 3.05 10.64 -17.61
CA GLU A 138 2.80 12.04 -17.30
C GLU A 138 3.22 12.44 -15.89
N GLN A 139 2.92 11.60 -14.89
CA GLN A 139 3.39 11.84 -13.51
C GLN A 139 4.91 11.77 -13.41
N ALA A 140 5.55 10.79 -14.05
CA ALA A 140 7.01 10.68 -14.09
C ALA A 140 7.65 11.92 -14.75
N ARG A 141 7.05 12.41 -15.84
CA ARG A 141 7.49 13.63 -16.52
C ARG A 141 7.36 14.86 -15.63
N THR A 142 6.20 15.03 -14.97
CA THR A 142 5.97 16.13 -14.03
C THR A 142 6.98 16.11 -12.88
N LEU A 143 7.28 14.91 -12.33
CA LEU A 143 8.30 14.75 -11.29
C LEU A 143 9.71 15.08 -11.80
N ALA A 144 10.07 14.68 -13.01
CA ALA A 144 11.35 15.00 -13.62
C ALA A 144 11.51 16.51 -13.86
N GLU A 145 10.47 17.17 -14.35
CA GLU A 145 10.43 18.62 -14.57
C GLU A 145 10.53 19.38 -13.22
N GLN A 146 9.81 18.94 -12.19
CA GLN A 146 9.93 19.52 -10.85
C GLN A 146 11.33 19.31 -10.25
N ALA A 147 11.93 18.13 -10.44
CA ALA A 147 13.27 17.85 -9.97
C ALA A 147 14.33 18.75 -10.65
N LEU A 148 14.19 19.01 -11.96
CA LEU A 148 15.04 19.96 -12.70
C LEU A 148 14.92 21.38 -12.17
N GLN A 149 13.69 21.82 -11.82
CA GLN A 149 13.46 23.17 -11.28
C GLN A 149 13.98 23.32 -9.84
N THR A 150 13.92 22.26 -9.03
CA THR A 150 14.24 22.30 -7.59
C THR A 150 15.70 21.98 -7.33
N ASN A 151 16.37 21.25 -8.23
CA ASN A 151 17.76 20.83 -8.05
C ASN A 151 18.66 21.38 -9.16
N PRO A 152 19.38 22.48 -8.91
CA PRO A 152 20.24 23.11 -9.92
C PRO A 152 21.39 22.24 -10.42
N ASN A 153 21.69 21.14 -9.74
CA ASN A 153 22.74 20.19 -10.12
C ASN A 153 22.23 19.03 -10.99
N MET A 154 20.92 18.95 -11.23
CA MET A 154 20.32 17.92 -12.08
C MET A 154 20.42 18.34 -13.55
N THR A 155 21.05 17.51 -14.36
CA THR A 155 21.17 17.76 -15.80
C THR A 155 19.95 17.20 -16.54
N GLN A 156 19.68 17.76 -17.73
CA GLN A 156 18.61 17.27 -18.61
C GLN A 156 18.80 15.76 -18.92
N GLU A 157 20.04 15.34 -19.15
CA GLU A 157 20.39 13.94 -19.40
C GLU A 157 20.02 13.02 -18.24
N GLN A 158 20.17 13.48 -17.00
CA GLN A 158 19.75 12.72 -15.82
C GLN A 158 18.22 12.60 -15.69
N ALA A 159 17.49 13.64 -16.09
CA ALA A 159 16.03 13.61 -16.16
C ALA A 159 15.53 12.64 -17.24
N ASP A 160 16.15 12.65 -18.41
CA ASP A 160 15.82 11.74 -19.51
C ASP A 160 16.13 10.28 -19.14
N LEU A 161 17.25 10.01 -18.50
CA LEU A 161 17.59 8.69 -17.95
C LEU A 161 16.59 8.23 -16.88
N PHE A 162 16.12 9.14 -16.04
CA PHE A 162 15.08 8.84 -15.05
C PHE A 162 13.77 8.43 -15.74
N LEU A 163 13.34 9.18 -16.77
CA LEU A 163 12.14 8.87 -17.55
C LEU A 163 12.25 7.53 -18.27
N GLU A 164 13.41 7.24 -18.88
CA GLU A 164 13.65 5.95 -19.54
C GLU A 164 13.56 4.78 -18.54
N ARG A 165 14.15 4.93 -17.36
CA ARG A 165 14.06 3.89 -16.29
C ARG A 165 12.64 3.72 -15.79
N MET A 166 11.89 4.81 -15.60
CA MET A 166 10.48 4.74 -15.19
C MET A 166 9.63 4.03 -16.25
N ASN A 167 9.81 4.34 -17.52
CA ASN A 167 9.10 3.66 -18.61
C ASN A 167 9.42 2.15 -18.66
N LYS A 168 10.69 1.76 -18.48
CA LYS A 168 11.08 0.35 -18.40
C LYS A 168 10.47 -0.36 -17.20
N LEU A 169 10.44 0.30 -16.03
CA LEU A 169 9.79 -0.25 -14.83
C LEU A 169 8.29 -0.42 -15.04
N THR A 170 7.63 0.55 -15.65
CA THR A 170 6.19 0.49 -15.93
C THR A 170 5.86 -0.65 -16.90
N ALA A 171 6.66 -0.84 -17.94
CA ALA A 171 6.50 -1.97 -18.87
C ALA A 171 6.67 -3.31 -18.15
N SER A 172 7.71 -3.46 -17.32
CA SER A 172 7.93 -4.67 -16.54
C SER A 172 6.82 -4.95 -15.52
N LEU A 173 6.28 -3.91 -14.87
CA LEU A 173 5.15 -4.05 -13.94
C LEU A 173 3.87 -4.49 -14.67
N LYS A 174 3.65 -3.99 -15.89
CA LYS A 174 2.54 -4.38 -16.74
C LYS A 174 2.62 -5.86 -17.12
N ASP A 175 3.80 -6.32 -17.53
CA ASP A 175 4.02 -7.74 -17.86
C ASP A 175 3.81 -8.64 -16.62
N MET A 176 4.33 -8.25 -15.46
CA MET A 176 4.10 -8.95 -14.20
C MET A 176 2.61 -8.97 -13.80
N PHE A 177 1.87 -7.89 -14.05
CA PHE A 177 0.44 -7.83 -13.79
C PHE A 177 -0.34 -8.82 -14.65
N PHE A 178 -0.06 -8.87 -15.96
CA PHE A 178 -0.70 -9.84 -16.86
C PHE A 178 -0.41 -11.29 -16.44
N VAL A 179 0.82 -11.59 -16.03
CA VAL A 179 1.19 -12.92 -15.51
C VAL A 179 0.42 -13.23 -14.23
N ALA A 180 0.31 -12.28 -13.29
CA ALA A 180 -0.43 -12.45 -12.04
C ALA A 180 -1.92 -12.67 -12.28
N VAL A 181 -2.54 -11.92 -13.20
CA VAL A 181 -3.94 -12.08 -13.60
C VAL A 181 -4.15 -13.44 -14.28
N ALA A 182 -3.25 -13.86 -15.15
CA ALA A 182 -3.31 -15.16 -15.81
C ALA A 182 -3.23 -16.32 -14.79
N ILE A 183 -2.31 -16.22 -13.81
CA ILE A 183 -2.19 -17.20 -12.71
C ILE A 183 -3.48 -17.24 -11.89
N ALA A 184 -4.04 -16.07 -11.54
CA ALA A 184 -5.28 -15.98 -10.79
C ALA A 184 -6.47 -16.59 -11.56
N ALA A 185 -6.56 -16.34 -12.86
CA ALA A 185 -7.58 -16.89 -13.74
C ALA A 185 -7.48 -18.42 -13.84
N VAL A 186 -6.25 -18.95 -14.00
CA VAL A 186 -6.00 -20.41 -14.03
C VAL A 186 -6.37 -21.05 -12.68
N ALA A 187 -5.96 -20.44 -11.55
CA ALA A 187 -6.30 -20.93 -10.21
C ALA A 187 -7.83 -20.93 -9.96
N TYR A 188 -8.52 -19.91 -10.46
CA TYR A 188 -9.98 -19.82 -10.39
C TYR A 188 -10.67 -20.89 -11.25
N SER A 189 -10.20 -21.10 -12.47
CA SER A 189 -10.72 -22.14 -13.37
C SER A 189 -10.55 -23.55 -12.79
N TYR A 190 -9.37 -23.83 -12.22
CA TYR A 190 -9.10 -25.11 -11.55
C TYR A 190 -10.05 -25.38 -10.38
N ARG A 191 -10.34 -24.35 -9.58
CA ARG A 191 -11.26 -24.47 -8.45
C ARG A 191 -12.73 -24.60 -8.85
N SER A 192 -13.10 -24.15 -10.05
CA SER A 192 -14.48 -24.24 -10.55
C SER A 192 -14.81 -25.62 -11.10
N GLU A 193 -13.81 -26.41 -11.51
CA GLU A 193 -13.98 -27.79 -11.98
C GLU A 193 -14.09 -28.82 -10.84
N GLU A 194 -13.68 -28.47 -9.62
CA GLU A 194 -13.78 -29.34 -8.43
C GLU A 194 -15.14 -29.23 -7.71
N ARG A 195 -16.11 -28.48 -8.22
CA ARG A 195 -17.47 -28.35 -7.67
C ARG A 195 -18.52 -28.94 -8.60
#